data_d021d94dbb6d5ecf8c01226d8110a18f
#
_entry.id   d021d94dbb6d5ecf8c01226d8110a18f
#
_cell.length_a   1.000
_cell.length_b   1.000
_cell.length_c   1.000
_cell.angle_alpha   90.00
_cell.angle_beta   90.00
_cell.angle_gamma   90.00
#
_symmetry.space_group_name_H-M   'P 1'
#
loop_
_entity.id
_entity.type
_entity.pdbx_description
1 polymer ?
#
loop_
_entity_poly.entity_id
_entity_poly.type
_entity_poly.pdbx_seq_one_letter_code
_entity_poly.pdbx_strand_id
1 'polypeptide(L)'
;MPEDTAPAELGHYRILSPLGAGGMGEVFLATDTRLNRNVAIKVLPSNIGADEEAQRRMLREARLVATIDHPNVCTIFEIGTDHDRPFIVMQYIQGETLSQRMHRGALSLAETIDIARQITSGLAEAHARGIVHRDIKPGNIMISSSGIVKVLDFGLAKSFAREANEATEVIISTPGLVAGTGPYMSPEQLLAEPLDGRSDIFSLGIVLYEIASGRRPFDRATVAGTISAILVQAPPPLENSELSALEPLIRRALEKQRDQRFPTAAAMHEALGAIGTPRKRKSVRDAAAPKSTRREKPPSTKRQTKSVKLPPDPAAEKLCLRGRSQWNKRHPEAIRQAIALFQEAADVDPMHAGSYAGLADAYVMLAFLQVIPPRDVIPKARASALKAIALEPELAEPHATLGYLAAMFEWDWPTAERELKEAMRLDPAYPWAPHWYGLVVAPKSIEESRKYVTLARELDPLSPIIQTAVGINLHLSRDYPAALRIYTQILDTETAFAPAHYYIGLTYEQLGEYELAITNLRRAAEIAGRGWLFLGALGHCYGISGQHELAHELLREVGQWSRDRYISPSNVMLIHLGLGDAGATFEWFERALDDRASWLWHTPLEPRFDRIRDDARFRELVARYGLAQRAT
;
A
#
# COMPACT_ATOMS: atom_id res chain seq x y z
N MET A 1 -24.50 -24.87 -8.18
CA MET A 1 -23.02 -24.79 -8.03
C MET A 1 -22.53 -26.17 -7.72
N PRO A 2 -21.83 -26.90 -8.61
CA PRO A 2 -21.23 -28.16 -8.23
C PRO A 2 -20.05 -27.90 -7.32
N GLU A 3 -20.01 -28.58 -6.18
CA GLU A 3 -18.87 -28.67 -5.27
C GLU A 3 -17.66 -29.21 -6.05
N ASP A 4 -16.58 -28.46 -6.09
CA ASP A 4 -15.29 -28.85 -6.68
C ASP A 4 -14.63 -29.85 -5.71
N THR A 5 -15.13 -31.09 -5.72
CA THR A 5 -14.52 -32.20 -4.99
C THR A 5 -13.16 -32.50 -5.60
N ALA A 6 -12.11 -32.53 -4.79
CA ALA A 6 -10.76 -32.94 -5.20
C ALA A 6 -10.85 -34.24 -6.02
N PRO A 7 -10.17 -34.32 -7.20
CA PRO A 7 -10.19 -35.53 -8.01
C PRO A 7 -9.61 -36.70 -7.20
N ALA A 8 -10.27 -37.86 -7.23
CA ALA A 8 -9.80 -39.02 -6.50
C ALA A 8 -8.44 -39.54 -7.02
N GLU A 9 -8.15 -39.31 -8.30
CA GLU A 9 -6.92 -39.68 -8.99
C GLU A 9 -6.51 -38.59 -9.99
N LEU A 10 -5.20 -38.41 -10.17
CA LEU A 10 -4.57 -37.56 -11.17
C LEU A 10 -3.55 -38.43 -11.92
N GLY A 11 -3.88 -38.86 -13.13
CA GLY A 11 -3.09 -39.84 -13.85
C GLY A 11 -2.90 -41.14 -13.08
N HIS A 12 -1.67 -41.47 -12.67
CA HIS A 12 -1.38 -42.65 -11.85
C HIS A 12 -1.15 -42.32 -10.35
N TYR A 13 -1.50 -41.11 -9.93
CA TYR A 13 -1.37 -40.65 -8.55
C TYR A 13 -2.73 -40.72 -7.86
N ARG A 14 -2.81 -41.43 -6.74
CA ARG A 14 -4.00 -41.49 -5.90
C ARG A 14 -3.94 -40.41 -4.83
N ILE A 15 -4.88 -39.49 -4.84
CA ILE A 15 -4.99 -38.43 -3.86
C ILE A 15 -5.39 -38.99 -2.50
N LEU A 16 -4.68 -38.62 -1.44
CA LEU A 16 -4.94 -39.07 -0.06
C LEU A 16 -5.61 -37.97 0.77
N SER A 17 -5.07 -36.76 0.77
CA SER A 17 -5.58 -35.64 1.55
C SER A 17 -5.05 -34.29 1.04
N PRO A 18 -5.77 -33.17 1.27
CA PRO A 18 -5.21 -31.86 1.02
C PRO A 18 -4.09 -31.54 2.02
N LEU A 19 -3.01 -30.92 1.54
CA LEU A 19 -1.91 -30.39 2.36
C LEU A 19 -2.02 -28.87 2.52
N GLY A 20 -2.67 -28.18 1.59
CA GLY A 20 -2.88 -26.74 1.64
C GLY A 20 -3.54 -26.21 0.38
N ALA A 21 -4.15 -25.02 0.49
CA ALA A 21 -4.72 -24.30 -0.64
C ALA A 21 -4.27 -22.85 -0.57
N GLY A 22 -4.02 -22.22 -1.73
CA GLY A 22 -3.62 -20.82 -1.82
C GLY A 22 -3.90 -20.22 -3.20
N GLY A 23 -3.61 -18.94 -3.38
CA GLY A 23 -3.86 -18.22 -4.64
C GLY A 23 -3.16 -18.80 -5.89
N MET A 24 -2.24 -19.76 -5.70
CA MET A 24 -1.47 -20.41 -6.76
C MET A 24 -1.85 -21.89 -6.97
N GLY A 25 -2.99 -22.32 -6.44
CA GLY A 25 -3.49 -23.69 -6.57
C GLY A 25 -3.61 -24.43 -5.25
N GLU A 26 -3.98 -25.69 -5.35
CA GLU A 26 -4.16 -26.62 -4.23
C GLU A 26 -3.03 -27.65 -4.21
N VAL A 27 -2.55 -27.99 -3.01
CA VAL A 27 -1.50 -28.99 -2.83
C VAL A 27 -2.08 -30.19 -2.10
N PHE A 28 -1.88 -31.36 -2.66
CA PHE A 28 -2.38 -32.64 -2.13
C PHE A 28 -1.24 -33.60 -1.78
N LEU A 29 -1.43 -34.37 -0.72
CA LEU A 29 -0.68 -35.60 -0.49
C LEU A 29 -1.27 -36.67 -1.40
N ALA A 30 -0.42 -37.37 -2.14
CA ALA A 30 -0.82 -38.46 -3.00
C ALA A 30 0.16 -39.64 -2.93
N THR A 31 -0.29 -40.81 -3.34
CA THR A 31 0.56 -41.99 -3.55
C THR A 31 0.81 -42.18 -5.04
N ASP A 32 2.09 -42.18 -5.43
CA ASP A 32 2.55 -42.68 -6.73
C ASP A 32 2.31 -44.18 -6.77
N THR A 33 1.29 -44.66 -7.52
CA THR A 33 0.89 -46.06 -7.54
C THR A 33 1.88 -46.97 -8.29
N ARG A 34 2.77 -46.37 -9.11
CA ARG A 34 3.80 -47.10 -9.86
C ARG A 34 5.03 -47.39 -8.99
N LEU A 35 5.43 -46.38 -8.19
CA LEU A 35 6.64 -46.47 -7.35
C LEU A 35 6.33 -46.73 -5.87
N ASN A 36 5.06 -46.80 -5.52
CA ASN A 36 4.55 -47.04 -4.16
C ASN A 36 5.20 -46.10 -3.11
N ARG A 37 5.21 -44.80 -3.42
CA ARG A 37 5.77 -43.74 -2.55
C ARG A 37 4.81 -42.57 -2.41
N ASN A 38 4.91 -41.85 -1.29
CA ASN A 38 4.17 -40.60 -1.10
C ASN A 38 4.85 -39.44 -1.85
N VAL A 39 4.02 -38.62 -2.48
CA VAL A 39 4.40 -37.41 -3.22
C VAL A 39 3.49 -36.25 -2.82
N ALA A 40 3.93 -35.02 -3.02
CA ALA A 40 3.08 -33.83 -2.98
C ALA A 40 2.72 -33.44 -4.42
N ILE A 41 1.45 -33.18 -4.68
CA ILE A 41 0.97 -32.75 -5.99
C ILE A 41 0.36 -31.37 -5.87
N LYS A 42 0.90 -30.42 -6.60
CA LYS A 42 0.35 -29.07 -6.73
C LYS A 42 -0.47 -28.98 -8.01
N VAL A 43 -1.78 -28.81 -7.87
CA VAL A 43 -2.72 -28.60 -8.98
C VAL A 43 -2.88 -27.11 -9.19
N LEU A 44 -2.66 -26.67 -10.43
CA LEU A 44 -2.73 -25.26 -10.77
C LEU A 44 -4.15 -24.85 -11.19
N PRO A 45 -4.56 -23.57 -11.02
CA PRO A 45 -5.86 -23.10 -11.42
C PRO A 45 -6.12 -23.26 -12.93
N SER A 46 -7.34 -23.60 -13.32
CA SER A 46 -7.73 -23.86 -14.70
C SER A 46 -7.64 -22.64 -15.64
N ASN A 47 -7.70 -21.42 -15.09
CA ASN A 47 -7.50 -20.18 -15.86
C ASN A 47 -6.06 -20.03 -16.41
N ILE A 48 -5.09 -20.74 -15.86
CA ILE A 48 -3.71 -20.80 -16.35
C ILE A 48 -3.63 -21.66 -17.62
N GLY A 49 -4.56 -22.60 -17.82
CA GLY A 49 -4.62 -23.46 -19.01
C GLY A 49 -5.13 -22.78 -20.29
N ALA A 50 -5.73 -21.58 -20.18
CA ALA A 50 -6.33 -20.88 -21.32
C ALA A 50 -5.31 -20.12 -22.20
N ASP A 51 -4.09 -19.83 -21.69
CA ASP A 51 -3.00 -19.20 -22.43
C ASP A 51 -1.88 -20.21 -22.71
N GLU A 52 -1.84 -20.70 -23.95
CA GLU A 52 -0.81 -21.68 -24.38
C GLU A 52 0.62 -21.17 -24.21
N GLU A 53 0.87 -19.89 -24.35
CA GLU A 53 2.21 -19.31 -24.25
C GLU A 53 2.67 -19.22 -22.79
N ALA A 54 1.76 -18.85 -21.90
CA ALA A 54 1.97 -18.88 -20.46
C ALA A 54 2.24 -20.32 -19.98
N GLN A 55 1.47 -21.29 -20.46
CA GLN A 55 1.68 -22.70 -20.15
C GLN A 55 3.04 -23.23 -20.63
N ARG A 56 3.46 -22.89 -21.86
CA ARG A 56 4.78 -23.26 -22.38
C ARG A 56 5.93 -22.66 -21.57
N ARG A 57 5.80 -21.43 -21.12
CA ARG A 57 6.80 -20.76 -20.26
C ARG A 57 6.92 -21.45 -18.91
N MET A 58 5.81 -21.73 -18.24
CA MET A 58 5.78 -22.46 -16.97
C MET A 58 6.48 -23.82 -17.10
N LEU A 59 6.12 -24.59 -18.12
CA LEU A 59 6.74 -25.89 -18.36
C LEU A 59 8.26 -25.78 -18.58
N ARG A 60 8.72 -24.71 -19.22
CA ARG A 60 10.15 -24.43 -19.40
C ARG A 60 10.83 -24.12 -18.08
N GLU A 61 10.27 -23.23 -17.27
CA GLU A 61 10.85 -22.88 -15.96
C GLU A 61 10.81 -24.05 -14.99
N ALA A 62 9.71 -24.78 -14.93
CA ALA A 62 9.61 -25.96 -14.08
C ALA A 62 10.63 -27.05 -14.49
N ARG A 63 10.91 -27.23 -15.79
CA ARG A 63 11.98 -28.12 -16.27
C ARG A 63 13.36 -27.66 -15.84
N LEU A 64 13.63 -26.34 -15.81
CA LEU A 64 14.90 -25.82 -15.31
C LEU A 64 15.06 -26.09 -13.81
N VAL A 65 14.03 -25.86 -13.01
CA VAL A 65 14.05 -26.16 -11.57
C VAL A 65 14.22 -27.66 -11.32
N ALA A 66 13.58 -28.52 -12.11
CA ALA A 66 13.72 -29.98 -12.01
C ALA A 66 15.15 -30.49 -12.25
N THR A 67 16.04 -29.67 -12.85
CA THR A 67 17.47 -30.04 -13.02
C THR A 67 18.30 -29.82 -11.76
N ILE A 68 17.75 -29.18 -10.72
CA ILE A 68 18.49 -28.90 -9.48
C ILE A 68 18.45 -30.16 -8.61
N ASP A 69 19.59 -30.80 -8.43
CA ASP A 69 19.79 -31.89 -7.47
C ASP A 69 20.61 -31.35 -6.29
N HIS A 70 19.91 -30.98 -5.21
CA HIS A 70 20.53 -30.42 -4.01
C HIS A 70 19.72 -30.78 -2.76
N PRO A 71 20.35 -31.17 -1.64
CA PRO A 71 19.65 -31.58 -0.42
C PRO A 71 18.70 -30.52 0.14
N ASN A 72 18.97 -29.25 -0.08
CA ASN A 72 18.16 -28.13 0.43
C ASN A 72 17.19 -27.54 -0.60
N VAL A 73 16.97 -28.20 -1.74
CA VAL A 73 15.95 -27.84 -2.74
C VAL A 73 14.93 -28.97 -2.83
N CYS A 74 13.64 -28.63 -2.96
CA CYS A 74 12.59 -29.62 -3.14
C CYS A 74 12.69 -30.21 -4.56
N THR A 75 12.78 -31.53 -4.68
CA THR A 75 12.89 -32.22 -5.95
C THR A 75 11.54 -32.24 -6.67
N ILE A 76 11.49 -31.83 -7.92
CA ILE A 76 10.35 -32.02 -8.81
C ILE A 76 10.53 -33.35 -9.53
N PHE A 77 9.52 -34.21 -9.47
CA PHE A 77 9.54 -35.55 -10.09
C PHE A 77 8.89 -35.57 -11.46
N GLU A 78 7.77 -34.85 -11.60
CA GLU A 78 6.99 -34.86 -12.84
C GLU A 78 6.20 -33.56 -12.99
N ILE A 79 5.93 -33.20 -14.26
CA ILE A 79 5.02 -32.12 -14.62
C ILE A 79 4.04 -32.73 -15.62
N GLY A 80 2.77 -32.72 -15.31
CA GLY A 80 1.71 -33.32 -16.11
C GLY A 80 0.53 -32.39 -16.34
N THR A 81 -0.39 -32.86 -17.17
CA THR A 81 -1.70 -32.24 -17.38
C THR A 81 -2.74 -33.35 -17.32
N ASP A 82 -3.80 -33.15 -16.55
CA ASP A 82 -4.93 -34.05 -16.46
C ASP A 82 -6.23 -33.24 -16.64
N HIS A 83 -7.06 -33.63 -17.63
CA HIS A 83 -8.30 -32.91 -17.99
C HIS A 83 -8.11 -31.39 -18.11
N ASP A 84 -7.08 -30.96 -18.87
CA ASP A 84 -6.67 -29.56 -19.06
C ASP A 84 -6.21 -28.82 -17.79
N ARG A 85 -6.04 -29.52 -16.66
CA ARG A 85 -5.48 -28.99 -15.43
C ARG A 85 -4.00 -29.34 -15.32
N PRO A 86 -3.09 -28.38 -15.37
CA PRO A 86 -1.67 -28.65 -15.17
C PRO A 86 -1.38 -28.93 -13.69
N PHE A 87 -0.49 -29.90 -13.45
CA PHE A 87 -0.06 -30.26 -12.11
C PHE A 87 1.46 -30.50 -12.04
N ILE A 88 2.03 -30.32 -10.87
CA ILE A 88 3.45 -30.55 -10.57
C ILE A 88 3.55 -31.57 -9.45
N VAL A 89 4.28 -32.65 -9.69
CA VAL A 89 4.56 -33.69 -8.70
C VAL A 89 5.93 -33.44 -8.10
N MET A 90 6.00 -33.34 -6.79
CA MET A 90 7.21 -33.03 -6.07
C MET A 90 7.40 -33.94 -4.85
N GLN A 91 8.60 -33.90 -4.29
CA GLN A 91 8.93 -34.62 -3.08
C GLN A 91 7.99 -34.24 -1.94
N TYR A 92 7.33 -35.23 -1.33
CA TYR A 92 6.64 -35.05 -0.07
C TYR A 92 7.66 -34.96 1.07
N ILE A 93 7.62 -33.87 1.84
CA ILE A 93 8.52 -33.63 2.96
C ILE A 93 7.72 -33.78 4.25
N GLN A 94 8.05 -34.83 5.01
CA GLN A 94 7.45 -35.02 6.32
C GLN A 94 8.10 -34.07 7.34
N GLY A 95 7.35 -33.04 7.74
CA GLY A 95 7.86 -31.98 8.61
C GLY A 95 6.89 -30.82 8.72
N GLU A 96 7.39 -29.66 9.03
CA GLU A 96 6.63 -28.41 9.17
C GLU A 96 7.25 -27.28 8.35
N THR A 97 6.44 -26.27 8.03
CA THR A 97 6.98 -25.04 7.42
C THR A 97 7.75 -24.21 8.45
N LEU A 98 8.70 -23.40 7.99
CA LEU A 98 9.38 -22.44 8.86
C LEU A 98 8.38 -21.48 9.53
N SER A 99 7.29 -21.13 8.85
CA SER A 99 6.19 -20.36 9.45
C SER A 99 5.58 -21.07 10.66
N GLN A 100 5.25 -22.35 10.54
CA GLN A 100 4.74 -23.16 11.66
C GLN A 100 5.77 -23.29 12.79
N ARG A 101 7.05 -23.48 12.44
CA ARG A 101 8.14 -23.55 13.42
C ARG A 101 8.27 -22.24 14.22
N MET A 102 8.17 -21.09 13.56
CA MET A 102 8.22 -19.77 14.20
C MET A 102 7.03 -19.56 15.16
N HIS A 103 5.84 -20.01 14.80
CA HIS A 103 4.65 -19.92 15.65
C HIS A 103 4.74 -20.79 16.92
N ARG A 104 5.52 -21.87 16.92
CA ARG A 104 5.71 -22.72 18.11
C ARG A 104 6.61 -22.10 19.18
N GLY A 105 7.37 -21.07 18.83
CA GLY A 105 8.25 -20.36 19.77
C GLY A 105 9.54 -19.86 19.13
N ALA A 106 10.28 -19.05 19.87
CA ALA A 106 11.52 -18.45 19.43
C ALA A 106 12.57 -19.51 19.02
N LEU A 107 13.31 -19.21 17.95
CA LEU A 107 14.45 -20.01 17.51
C LEU A 107 15.72 -19.54 18.24
N SER A 108 16.60 -20.46 18.60
CA SER A 108 17.91 -20.13 19.10
C SER A 108 18.84 -19.58 17.99
N LEU A 109 19.93 -18.88 18.37
CA LEU A 109 20.91 -18.39 17.41
C LEU A 109 21.51 -19.53 16.57
N ALA A 110 21.84 -20.65 17.20
CA ALA A 110 22.43 -21.81 16.51
C ALA A 110 21.46 -22.41 15.48
N GLU A 111 20.19 -22.59 15.86
CA GLU A 111 19.13 -23.10 14.98
C GLU A 111 18.86 -22.14 13.81
N THR A 112 18.81 -20.81 14.07
CA THR A 112 18.61 -19.80 13.04
C THR A 112 19.77 -19.78 12.03
N ILE A 113 21.01 -19.87 12.51
CA ILE A 113 22.20 -19.96 11.63
C ILE A 113 22.16 -21.23 10.80
N ASP A 114 21.83 -22.37 11.39
CA ASP A 114 21.76 -23.64 10.65
C ASP A 114 20.72 -23.61 9.56
N ILE A 115 19.49 -23.15 9.86
CA ILE A 115 18.42 -22.99 8.88
C ILE A 115 18.85 -22.03 7.76
N ALA A 116 19.41 -20.85 8.10
CA ALA A 116 19.84 -19.86 7.13
C ALA A 116 20.96 -20.38 6.22
N ARG A 117 21.88 -21.16 6.75
CA ARG A 117 22.95 -21.79 5.96
C ARG A 117 22.42 -22.83 5.00
N GLN A 118 21.46 -23.63 5.41
CA GLN A 118 20.83 -24.61 4.53
C GLN A 118 20.06 -23.93 3.39
N ILE A 119 19.30 -22.84 3.69
CA ILE A 119 18.63 -22.04 2.66
C ILE A 119 19.62 -21.44 1.68
N THR A 120 20.67 -20.78 2.18
CA THR A 120 21.69 -20.14 1.32
C THR A 120 22.47 -21.14 0.49
N SER A 121 22.66 -22.37 0.96
CA SER A 121 23.26 -23.46 0.18
C SER A 121 22.39 -23.84 -1.04
N GLY A 122 21.09 -24.04 -0.81
CA GLY A 122 20.14 -24.34 -1.89
C GLY A 122 20.01 -23.20 -2.90
N LEU A 123 19.95 -21.93 -2.40
CA LEU A 123 19.91 -20.75 -3.27
C LEU A 123 21.19 -20.58 -4.09
N ALA A 124 22.36 -20.87 -3.52
CA ALA A 124 23.63 -20.76 -4.24
C ALA A 124 23.69 -21.72 -5.43
N GLU A 125 23.20 -22.95 -5.26
CA GLU A 125 23.11 -23.94 -6.35
C GLU A 125 22.14 -23.49 -7.47
N ALA A 126 20.95 -22.95 -7.08
CA ALA A 126 19.98 -22.43 -8.04
C ALA A 126 20.54 -21.22 -8.82
N HIS A 127 21.15 -20.26 -8.10
CA HIS A 127 21.74 -19.06 -8.70
C HIS A 127 22.90 -19.37 -9.65
N ALA A 128 23.72 -20.38 -9.35
CA ALA A 128 24.78 -20.84 -10.24
C ALA A 128 24.26 -21.35 -11.60
N ARG A 129 22.97 -21.78 -11.65
CA ARG A 129 22.27 -22.20 -12.88
C ARG A 129 21.43 -21.08 -13.49
N GLY A 130 21.53 -19.84 -12.99
CA GLY A 130 20.75 -18.70 -13.45
C GLY A 130 19.28 -18.72 -13.00
N ILE A 131 18.92 -19.55 -12.01
CA ILE A 131 17.55 -19.69 -11.51
C ILE A 131 17.40 -18.84 -10.24
N VAL A 132 16.52 -17.84 -10.29
CA VAL A 132 16.15 -16.98 -9.15
C VAL A 132 14.83 -17.48 -8.57
N HIS A 133 14.72 -17.59 -7.25
CA HIS A 133 13.53 -18.15 -6.58
C HIS A 133 12.32 -17.20 -6.63
N ARG A 134 12.51 -15.90 -6.40
CA ARG A 134 11.50 -14.82 -6.48
C ARG A 134 10.38 -14.85 -5.46
N ASP A 135 10.33 -15.85 -4.55
CA ASP A 135 9.25 -16.01 -3.55
C ASP A 135 9.76 -16.62 -2.23
N ILE A 136 10.92 -16.19 -1.74
CA ILE A 136 11.45 -16.62 -0.45
C ILE A 136 10.62 -16.03 0.67
N LYS A 137 9.97 -16.92 1.45
CA LYS A 137 9.15 -16.60 2.62
C LYS A 137 9.06 -17.82 3.54
N PRO A 138 8.69 -17.66 4.82
CA PRO A 138 8.63 -18.78 5.76
C PRO A 138 7.71 -19.93 5.33
N GLY A 139 6.62 -19.64 4.59
CA GLY A 139 5.71 -20.66 4.07
C GLY A 139 6.31 -21.53 2.96
N ASN A 140 7.34 -21.05 2.25
CA ASN A 140 8.01 -21.79 1.16
C ASN A 140 9.31 -22.48 1.64
N ILE A 141 9.50 -22.60 2.92
CA ILE A 141 10.66 -23.28 3.54
C ILE A 141 10.13 -24.38 4.45
N MET A 142 10.45 -25.64 4.15
CA MET A 142 10.10 -26.80 4.95
C MET A 142 11.29 -27.25 5.79
N ILE A 143 11.03 -27.65 7.03
CA ILE A 143 11.98 -28.30 7.93
C ILE A 143 11.49 -29.73 8.13
N SER A 144 12.28 -30.70 7.65
CA SER A 144 11.94 -32.11 7.80
C SER A 144 12.05 -32.55 9.28
N SER A 145 11.46 -33.70 9.62
CA SER A 145 11.59 -34.33 10.94
C SER A 145 13.05 -34.66 11.32
N SER A 146 13.95 -34.75 10.34
CA SER A 146 15.39 -34.95 10.54
C SER A 146 16.21 -33.64 10.61
N GLY A 147 15.57 -32.46 10.57
CA GLY A 147 16.22 -31.15 10.62
C GLY A 147 16.76 -30.67 9.28
N ILE A 148 16.51 -31.39 8.17
CA ILE A 148 16.91 -30.94 6.84
C ILE A 148 15.94 -29.88 6.35
N VAL A 149 16.49 -28.72 5.98
CA VAL A 149 15.70 -27.60 5.40
C VAL A 149 15.60 -27.79 3.90
N LYS A 150 14.41 -27.61 3.35
CA LYS A 150 14.16 -27.62 1.89
C LYS A 150 13.39 -26.39 1.45
N VAL A 151 13.93 -25.73 0.43
CA VAL A 151 13.28 -24.60 -0.24
C VAL A 151 12.29 -25.15 -1.27
N LEU A 152 11.03 -24.70 -1.19
CA LEU A 152 9.92 -25.11 -2.06
C LEU A 152 9.62 -24.04 -3.09
N ASP A 153 8.87 -24.41 -4.13
CA ASP A 153 8.15 -23.50 -5.05
C ASP A 153 8.99 -22.36 -5.63
N PHE A 154 10.07 -22.67 -6.31
CA PHE A 154 10.80 -21.69 -7.12
C PHE A 154 9.84 -21.02 -8.11
N GLY A 155 9.45 -19.80 -7.81
CA GLY A 155 8.63 -18.79 -8.49
C GLY A 155 7.84 -19.12 -9.77
N LEU A 156 7.50 -20.39 -9.99
CA LEU A 156 6.89 -20.92 -11.21
C LEU A 156 5.60 -20.17 -11.59
N ALA A 157 4.87 -19.63 -10.62
CA ALA A 157 3.61 -18.94 -10.87
C ALA A 157 3.77 -17.41 -11.08
N LYS A 158 4.92 -16.81 -10.75
CA LYS A 158 5.16 -15.37 -10.93
C LYS A 158 5.69 -14.99 -12.32
N SER A 159 6.09 -15.98 -13.12
CA SER A 159 6.49 -15.77 -14.52
C SER A 159 5.34 -15.36 -15.42
N PHE A 160 4.09 -15.59 -15.00
CA PHE A 160 2.89 -15.25 -15.78
C PHE A 160 2.62 -13.75 -15.84
N ALA A 161 3.03 -12.99 -14.84
CA ALA A 161 2.73 -11.56 -14.72
C ALA A 161 3.69 -10.63 -15.49
N ARG A 162 4.65 -11.17 -16.27
CA ARG A 162 5.82 -10.41 -16.72
C ARG A 162 5.73 -9.77 -18.12
N GLU A 163 4.73 -10.08 -18.92
CA GLU A 163 4.56 -9.47 -20.27
C GLU A 163 3.32 -8.58 -20.44
N ALA A 164 2.40 -8.64 -19.49
CA ALA A 164 1.43 -7.57 -19.37
C ALA A 164 2.04 -6.49 -18.46
N ASN A 165 1.87 -5.21 -18.78
CA ASN A 165 2.10 -4.07 -17.89
C ASN A 165 1.27 -4.14 -16.58
N GLU A 166 0.84 -5.33 -16.22
CA GLU A 166 -0.06 -5.73 -15.15
C GLU A 166 0.67 -6.14 -13.86
N ALA A 167 2.00 -6.26 -13.84
CA ALA A 167 2.70 -6.77 -12.65
C ALA A 167 2.42 -5.89 -11.41
N THR A 168 2.29 -4.59 -11.58
CA THR A 168 1.95 -3.66 -10.50
C THR A 168 0.44 -3.65 -10.25
N GLU A 169 -0.41 -3.76 -11.28
CA GLU A 169 -1.86 -3.89 -11.13
C GLU A 169 -2.28 -5.22 -10.51
N VAL A 170 -1.65 -6.33 -10.89
CA VAL A 170 -1.91 -7.67 -10.33
C VAL A 170 -1.47 -7.73 -8.86
N ILE A 171 -0.37 -7.08 -8.48
CA ILE A 171 0.08 -7.00 -7.08
C ILE A 171 -0.90 -6.17 -6.24
N ILE A 172 -1.52 -5.13 -6.80
CA ILE A 172 -2.44 -4.23 -6.09
C ILE A 172 -3.89 -4.71 -6.17
N SER A 173 -4.29 -5.41 -7.24
CA SER A 173 -5.69 -5.72 -7.55
C SER A 173 -6.11 -7.18 -7.31
N THR A 174 -5.21 -8.14 -7.10
CA THR A 174 -5.59 -9.53 -6.86
C THR A 174 -5.82 -9.79 -5.37
N PRO A 175 -7.07 -10.00 -4.92
CA PRO A 175 -7.35 -10.39 -3.54
C PRO A 175 -6.70 -11.77 -3.27
N GLY A 176 -5.74 -11.82 -2.36
CA GLY A 176 -5.02 -13.04 -1.97
C GLY A 176 -3.52 -13.08 -2.34
N LEU A 177 -3.06 -12.40 -3.39
CA LEU A 177 -1.62 -12.33 -3.71
C LEU A 177 -0.86 -11.43 -2.73
N VAL A 178 -1.53 -10.40 -2.22
CA VAL A 178 -0.96 -9.41 -1.29
C VAL A 178 -0.88 -9.92 0.16
N ALA A 179 -1.77 -10.83 0.56
CA ALA A 179 -1.85 -11.29 1.95
C ALA A 179 -0.68 -12.22 2.37
N GLY A 180 0.05 -12.83 1.44
CA GLY A 180 1.07 -13.81 1.77
C GLY A 180 2.49 -13.53 1.24
N THR A 181 2.67 -12.79 0.17
CA THR A 181 3.96 -12.68 -0.54
C THR A 181 4.51 -11.24 -0.59
N GLY A 182 3.66 -10.22 -0.70
CA GLY A 182 4.05 -8.82 -0.82
C GLY A 182 5.11 -8.35 0.19
N PRO A 183 4.96 -8.65 1.48
CA PRO A 183 5.89 -8.20 2.53
C PRO A 183 7.33 -8.76 2.46
N TYR A 184 7.58 -9.77 1.62
CA TYR A 184 8.90 -10.38 1.44
C TYR A 184 9.55 -10.01 0.09
N MET A 185 8.91 -9.17 -0.72
CA MET A 185 9.45 -8.75 -2.02
C MET A 185 10.68 -7.84 -1.86
N SER A 186 11.62 -7.96 -2.79
CA SER A 186 12.74 -7.03 -2.89
C SER A 186 12.34 -5.72 -3.59
N PRO A 187 13.09 -4.61 -3.42
CA PRO A 187 12.84 -3.35 -4.13
C PRO A 187 12.70 -3.53 -5.64
N GLU A 188 13.61 -4.27 -6.26
CA GLU A 188 13.62 -4.53 -7.69
C GLU A 188 12.43 -5.38 -8.18
N GLN A 189 11.86 -6.24 -7.31
CA GLN A 189 10.61 -6.95 -7.63
C GLN A 189 9.42 -6.00 -7.67
N LEU A 190 9.36 -5.07 -6.74
CA LEU A 190 8.29 -4.06 -6.66
C LEU A 190 8.38 -3.05 -7.81
N LEU A 191 9.61 -2.76 -8.28
CA LEU A 191 9.86 -1.83 -9.39
C LEU A 191 9.82 -2.52 -10.77
N ALA A 192 9.50 -3.82 -10.83
CA ALA A 192 9.52 -4.62 -12.06
C ALA A 192 10.87 -4.57 -12.82
N GLU A 193 11.97 -4.33 -12.11
CA GLU A 193 13.33 -4.33 -12.67
C GLU A 193 13.84 -5.76 -12.94
N PRO A 194 14.89 -5.93 -13.78
CA PRO A 194 15.53 -7.23 -13.98
C PRO A 194 16.02 -7.83 -12.66
N LEU A 195 15.66 -9.10 -12.40
CA LEU A 195 15.97 -9.79 -11.15
C LEU A 195 17.23 -10.65 -11.29
N ASP A 196 18.00 -10.71 -10.19
CA ASP A 196 19.10 -11.65 -10.01
C ASP A 196 19.06 -12.30 -8.63
N GLY A 197 20.03 -13.15 -8.29
CA GLY A 197 20.06 -13.86 -7.00
C GLY A 197 20.09 -12.97 -5.77
N ARG A 198 20.43 -11.70 -5.90
CA ARG A 198 20.44 -10.71 -4.79
C ARG A 198 19.03 -10.32 -4.37
N SER A 199 18.02 -10.56 -5.19
CA SER A 199 16.61 -10.41 -4.81
C SER A 199 16.19 -11.45 -3.76
N ASP A 200 16.63 -12.70 -3.92
CA ASP A 200 16.37 -13.76 -2.94
C ASP A 200 17.14 -13.51 -1.62
N ILE A 201 18.34 -12.92 -1.71
CA ILE A 201 19.11 -12.51 -0.53
C ILE A 201 18.37 -11.46 0.30
N PHE A 202 17.73 -10.49 -0.37
CA PHE A 202 16.89 -9.49 0.31
C PHE A 202 15.69 -10.14 1.00
N SER A 203 14.96 -11.00 0.30
CA SER A 203 13.82 -11.72 0.86
C SER A 203 14.23 -12.60 2.05
N LEU A 204 15.37 -13.28 1.97
CA LEU A 204 15.94 -14.03 3.11
C LEU A 204 16.32 -13.10 4.26
N GLY A 205 16.81 -11.90 3.98
CA GLY A 205 17.07 -10.87 5.00
C GLY A 205 15.81 -10.51 5.80
N ILE A 206 14.66 -10.39 5.13
CA ILE A 206 13.36 -10.16 5.79
C ILE A 206 12.98 -11.35 6.67
N VAL A 207 13.12 -12.59 6.18
CA VAL A 207 12.85 -13.81 6.95
C VAL A 207 13.70 -13.88 8.21
N LEU A 208 15.00 -13.58 8.09
CA LEU A 208 15.93 -13.59 9.26
C LEU A 208 15.62 -12.48 10.26
N TYR A 209 15.21 -11.30 9.78
CA TYR A 209 14.74 -10.23 10.67
C TYR A 209 13.48 -10.64 11.41
N GLU A 210 12.51 -11.27 10.72
CA GLU A 210 11.26 -11.76 11.32
C GLU A 210 11.52 -12.84 12.37
N ILE A 211 12.41 -13.79 12.11
CA ILE A 211 12.86 -14.78 13.11
C ILE A 211 13.44 -14.08 14.35
N ALA A 212 14.25 -13.04 14.15
CA ALA A 212 14.98 -12.37 15.24
C ALA A 212 14.10 -11.43 16.08
N SER A 213 13.06 -10.83 15.49
CA SER A 213 12.26 -9.78 16.14
C SER A 213 10.79 -10.18 16.37
N GLY A 214 10.33 -11.30 15.79
CA GLY A 214 8.93 -11.71 15.81
C GLY A 214 8.02 -10.88 14.87
N ARG A 215 8.58 -9.94 14.11
CA ARG A 215 7.84 -9.07 13.18
C ARG A 215 8.67 -8.78 11.93
N ARG A 216 8.01 -8.52 10.82
CA ARG A 216 8.69 -8.13 9.58
C ARG A 216 9.19 -6.69 9.65
N PRO A 217 10.37 -6.37 9.07
CA PRO A 217 11.00 -5.05 9.23
C PRO A 217 10.23 -3.91 8.55
N PHE A 218 9.51 -4.23 7.49
CA PHE A 218 8.85 -3.24 6.63
C PHE A 218 7.33 -3.28 6.71
N ASP A 219 6.73 -4.11 7.59
CA ASP A 219 5.28 -4.13 7.76
C ASP A 219 4.76 -2.77 8.21
N ARG A 220 3.72 -2.32 7.53
CA ARG A 220 2.98 -1.10 7.84
C ARG A 220 1.48 -1.40 7.76
N ALA A 221 0.68 -0.51 8.31
CA ALA A 221 -0.78 -0.63 8.33
C ALA A 221 -1.40 -0.71 6.92
N THR A 222 -0.70 -0.23 5.89
CA THR A 222 -1.18 -0.27 4.50
C THR A 222 -0.19 -1.00 3.59
N VAL A 223 -0.70 -1.60 2.52
CA VAL A 223 0.12 -2.24 1.48
C VAL A 223 1.08 -1.23 0.86
N ALA A 224 0.58 -0.03 0.52
CA ALA A 224 1.41 1.05 -0.03
C ALA A 224 2.50 1.48 0.96
N GLY A 225 2.19 1.58 2.25
CA GLY A 225 3.16 1.86 3.29
C GLY A 225 4.24 0.77 3.40
N THR A 226 3.85 -0.50 3.28
CA THR A 226 4.79 -1.64 3.27
C THR A 226 5.68 -1.59 2.03
N ILE A 227 5.13 -1.33 0.85
CA ILE A 227 5.88 -1.15 -0.40
C ILE A 227 6.89 -0.01 -0.26
N SER A 228 6.43 1.16 0.19
CA SER A 228 7.29 2.32 0.43
C SER A 228 8.41 2.01 1.43
N ALA A 229 8.11 1.33 2.53
CA ALA A 229 9.11 0.93 3.51
C ALA A 229 10.17 -0.04 2.92
N ILE A 230 9.74 -0.99 2.07
CA ILE A 230 10.66 -1.88 1.37
C ILE A 230 11.58 -1.08 0.43
N LEU A 231 11.05 -0.06 -0.26
CA LEU A 231 11.81 0.71 -1.23
C LEU A 231 12.84 1.66 -0.59
N VAL A 232 12.48 2.34 0.51
CA VAL A 232 13.29 3.46 0.99
C VAL A 232 13.71 3.40 2.47
N GLN A 233 13.04 2.62 3.33
CA GLN A 233 13.34 2.63 4.77
C GLN A 233 14.40 1.60 5.16
N ALA A 234 15.33 1.99 6.05
CA ALA A 234 16.22 1.04 6.69
C ALA A 234 15.44 0.14 7.68
N PRO A 235 15.85 -1.14 7.85
CA PRO A 235 15.24 -2.00 8.86
C PRO A 235 15.46 -1.42 10.26
N PRO A 236 14.47 -1.47 11.16
CA PRO A 236 14.64 -1.04 12.55
C PRO A 236 15.77 -1.84 13.25
N PRO A 237 16.39 -1.31 14.32
CA PRO A 237 17.38 -2.05 15.10
C PRO A 237 16.76 -3.31 15.74
N LEU A 238 17.56 -4.37 15.89
CA LEU A 238 17.18 -5.58 16.64
C LEU A 238 17.48 -5.35 18.13
N GLU A 239 16.62 -4.58 18.81
CA GLU A 239 16.82 -4.28 20.23
C GLU A 239 16.52 -5.53 21.10
N ASN A 240 17.43 -5.81 22.05
CA ASN A 240 17.28 -6.88 23.06
C ASN A 240 17.00 -8.30 22.51
N SER A 241 17.39 -8.59 21.28
CA SER A 241 17.26 -9.93 20.70
C SER A 241 18.47 -10.79 21.04
N GLU A 242 18.25 -12.05 21.45
CA GLU A 242 19.33 -13.06 21.55
C GLU A 242 20.01 -13.30 20.20
N LEU A 243 19.33 -12.93 19.10
CA LEU A 243 19.80 -13.02 17.72
C LEU A 243 20.51 -11.75 17.22
N SER A 244 20.83 -10.79 18.10
CA SER A 244 21.49 -9.52 17.72
C SER A 244 22.84 -9.71 17.01
N ALA A 245 23.50 -10.86 17.20
CA ALA A 245 24.69 -11.23 16.45
C ALA A 245 24.47 -11.32 14.93
N LEU A 246 23.23 -11.52 14.49
CA LEU A 246 22.85 -11.55 13.07
C LEU A 246 22.57 -10.15 12.49
N GLU A 247 22.43 -9.12 13.32
CA GLU A 247 22.01 -7.79 12.85
C GLU A 247 22.90 -7.21 11.73
N PRO A 248 24.24 -7.25 11.79
CA PRO A 248 25.09 -6.74 10.70
C PRO A 248 24.85 -7.48 9.36
N LEU A 249 24.60 -8.80 9.44
CA LEU A 249 24.32 -9.63 8.27
C LEU A 249 22.94 -9.30 7.69
N ILE A 250 21.93 -9.19 8.54
CA ILE A 250 20.55 -8.85 8.15
C ILE A 250 20.53 -7.45 7.53
N ARG A 251 21.18 -6.45 8.14
CA ARG A 251 21.25 -5.10 7.57
C ARG A 251 21.87 -5.10 6.18
N ARG A 252 22.96 -5.81 5.98
CA ARG A 252 23.61 -5.93 4.67
C ARG A 252 22.71 -6.63 3.65
N ALA A 253 21.98 -7.67 4.03
CA ALA A 253 21.04 -8.34 3.13
C ALA A 253 19.88 -7.41 2.73
N LEU A 254 19.46 -6.50 3.63
CA LEU A 254 18.33 -5.57 3.45
C LEU A 254 18.74 -4.21 2.85
N GLU A 255 19.97 -4.07 2.36
CA GLU A 255 20.38 -2.87 1.63
C GLU A 255 19.52 -2.65 0.38
N LYS A 256 19.12 -1.40 0.14
CA LYS A 256 18.20 -1.09 -0.96
C LYS A 256 18.88 -1.23 -2.31
N GLN A 257 20.11 -0.76 -2.42
CA GLN A 257 20.93 -0.93 -3.61
C GLN A 257 21.53 -2.35 -3.65
N ARG A 258 21.26 -3.07 -4.72
CA ARG A 258 21.71 -4.47 -4.90
C ARG A 258 23.21 -4.67 -4.71
N ASP A 259 24.02 -3.70 -5.16
CA ASP A 259 25.48 -3.78 -5.12
C ASP A 259 26.07 -3.66 -3.69
N GLN A 260 25.27 -3.18 -2.74
CA GLN A 260 25.65 -3.09 -1.33
C GLN A 260 25.32 -4.37 -0.55
N ARG A 261 24.50 -5.26 -1.10
CA ARG A 261 24.15 -6.55 -0.52
C ARG A 261 25.31 -7.56 -0.62
N PHE A 262 25.08 -8.79 -0.20
CA PHE A 262 25.97 -9.90 -0.53
C PHE A 262 25.92 -10.14 -2.05
N PRO A 263 27.10 -10.31 -2.69
CA PRO A 263 27.14 -10.51 -4.15
C PRO A 263 26.50 -11.83 -4.58
N THR A 264 26.55 -12.85 -3.74
CA THR A 264 25.99 -14.17 -3.99
C THR A 264 25.44 -14.79 -2.69
N ALA A 265 24.53 -15.78 -2.83
CA ALA A 265 24.06 -16.58 -1.70
C ALA A 265 25.20 -17.36 -1.03
N ALA A 266 26.22 -17.78 -1.77
CA ALA A 266 27.42 -18.42 -1.24
C ALA A 266 28.20 -17.47 -0.31
N ALA A 267 28.36 -16.20 -0.68
CA ALA A 267 29.01 -15.20 0.18
C ALA A 267 28.23 -14.96 1.50
N MET A 268 26.90 -14.98 1.44
CA MET A 268 26.07 -14.90 2.65
C MET A 268 26.18 -16.17 3.49
N HIS A 269 26.26 -17.36 2.87
CA HIS A 269 26.47 -18.64 3.53
C HIS A 269 27.78 -18.65 4.36
N GLU A 270 28.88 -18.17 3.77
CA GLU A 270 30.16 -18.05 4.47
C GLU A 270 30.09 -17.08 5.65
N ALA A 271 29.44 -15.92 5.48
CA ALA A 271 29.27 -14.95 6.54
C ALA A 271 28.47 -15.51 7.72
N LEU A 272 27.42 -16.31 7.47
CA LEU A 272 26.67 -17.03 8.50
C LEU A 272 27.55 -18.02 9.27
N GLY A 273 28.41 -18.76 8.57
CA GLY A 273 29.37 -19.69 9.19
C GLY A 273 30.37 -19.02 10.12
N ALA A 274 30.75 -17.78 9.82
CA ALA A 274 31.68 -17.00 10.66
C ALA A 274 31.05 -16.54 11.99
N ILE A 275 29.73 -16.40 12.08
CA ILE A 275 29.03 -16.03 13.33
C ILE A 275 28.98 -17.23 14.30
N GLY A 276 28.85 -18.46 13.79
CA GLY A 276 28.76 -19.69 14.59
C GLY A 276 30.08 -20.21 15.17
N THR A 277 31.22 -19.67 14.76
CA THR A 277 32.53 -20.10 15.26
C THR A 277 33.01 -19.24 16.44
N PRO A 278 33.30 -19.83 17.63
CA PRO A 278 33.81 -19.04 18.74
C PRO A 278 35.20 -18.48 18.37
N ARG A 279 35.31 -17.19 18.16
CA ARG A 279 36.61 -16.50 18.08
C ARG A 279 37.36 -16.74 19.39
N LYS A 280 38.49 -17.46 19.38
CA LYS A 280 39.44 -17.50 20.47
C LYS A 280 39.89 -16.06 20.78
N ARG A 281 39.28 -15.45 21.80
CA ARG A 281 39.78 -14.19 22.38
C ARG A 281 41.14 -14.48 23.02
N LYS A 282 42.20 -13.88 22.47
CA LYS A 282 43.46 -13.75 23.19
C LYS A 282 43.21 -12.96 24.47
N SER A 283 43.43 -13.62 25.58
CA SER A 283 43.40 -13.02 26.91
C SER A 283 44.51 -11.97 27.03
N VAL A 284 44.14 -10.73 27.27
CA VAL A 284 45.02 -9.75 27.93
C VAL A 284 44.52 -9.65 29.37
N ARG A 285 45.31 -10.16 30.28
CA ARG A 285 45.18 -9.99 31.73
C ARG A 285 45.73 -8.64 32.12
N ASP A 286 45.19 -8.14 33.21
CA ASP A 286 45.67 -7.16 34.18
C ASP A 286 45.18 -5.71 33.98
N ALA A 287 44.22 -5.34 34.84
CA ALA A 287 44.43 -4.32 35.87
C ALA A 287 43.15 -4.11 36.74
N ALA A 288 43.32 -4.45 38.00
CA ALA A 288 42.81 -3.83 39.23
C ALA A 288 41.38 -3.23 39.30
N ALA A 289 40.58 -3.82 40.18
CA ALA A 289 39.37 -3.23 40.77
C ALA A 289 39.72 -2.09 41.78
N PRO A 290 38.83 -1.16 42.02
CA PRO A 290 38.61 -0.68 43.37
C PRO A 290 37.14 -0.83 43.85
N LYS A 291 37.08 -0.92 45.17
CA LYS A 291 36.02 -1.33 46.06
C LYS A 291 34.84 -0.34 46.14
N SER A 292 33.68 -0.98 46.35
CA SER A 292 32.48 -0.57 47.09
C SER A 292 32.36 0.82 47.67
N THR A 293 31.23 1.52 47.39
CA THR A 293 30.51 2.28 48.42
C THR A 293 29.01 2.39 48.09
N ARG A 294 28.24 1.97 49.08
CA ARG A 294 26.96 2.53 49.58
C ARG A 294 25.69 2.46 48.73
N ARG A 295 24.83 1.58 49.19
CA ARG A 295 23.41 1.42 48.94
C ARG A 295 22.63 2.68 49.31
N GLU A 296 21.96 3.33 48.37
CA GLU A 296 20.80 4.18 48.64
C GLU A 296 19.56 3.57 48.02
N LYS A 297 18.45 3.52 48.81
CA LYS A 297 17.14 3.06 48.40
C LYS A 297 16.51 4.08 47.44
N PRO A 298 15.91 3.65 46.30
CA PRO A 298 15.11 4.55 45.50
C PRO A 298 13.67 4.72 46.11
N PRO A 299 13.05 5.88 45.89
CA PRO A 299 11.71 6.15 46.38
C PRO A 299 10.66 5.40 45.57
N SER A 300 9.60 5.01 46.25
CA SER A 300 8.43 4.33 45.74
C SER A 300 7.68 5.19 44.70
N THR A 301 7.83 4.94 43.45
CA THR A 301 6.94 5.42 42.38
C THR A 301 5.82 4.43 42.16
N LYS A 302 4.59 4.88 42.28
CA LYS A 302 3.37 4.14 41.99
C LYS A 302 3.44 3.56 40.58
N ARG A 303 3.49 2.25 40.52
CA ARG A 303 3.36 1.47 39.28
C ARG A 303 1.96 1.69 38.74
N GLN A 304 1.79 2.52 37.71
CA GLN A 304 0.63 2.47 36.86
C GLN A 304 0.68 1.13 36.11
N THR A 305 -0.27 0.26 36.40
CA THR A 305 -0.53 -0.97 35.67
C THR A 305 -0.90 -0.59 34.23
N LYS A 306 0.04 -0.73 33.29
CA LYS A 306 -0.30 -0.76 31.86
C LYS A 306 -1.22 -1.99 31.68
N SER A 307 -2.46 -1.75 31.30
CA SER A 307 -3.37 -2.80 30.86
C SER A 307 -2.70 -3.53 29.68
N VAL A 308 -2.57 -4.83 29.78
CA VAL A 308 -2.11 -5.67 28.66
C VAL A 308 -3.19 -5.55 27.59
N LYS A 309 -2.89 -4.84 26.48
CA LYS A 309 -3.77 -4.73 25.32
C LYS A 309 -3.86 -6.13 24.70
N LEU A 310 -5.03 -6.74 24.71
CA LEU A 310 -5.27 -7.97 23.94
C LEU A 310 -5.07 -7.67 22.46
N PRO A 311 -4.48 -8.58 21.67
CA PRO A 311 -4.42 -8.40 20.22
C PRO A 311 -5.84 -8.25 19.65
N PRO A 312 -6.01 -7.44 18.57
CA PRO A 312 -7.31 -7.29 17.94
C PRO A 312 -7.86 -8.63 17.45
N ASP A 313 -9.19 -8.75 17.39
CA ASP A 313 -9.83 -9.94 16.84
C ASP A 313 -9.41 -10.14 15.38
N PRO A 314 -8.86 -11.32 15.00
CA PRO A 314 -8.42 -11.56 13.63
C PRO A 314 -9.52 -11.40 12.57
N ALA A 315 -10.80 -11.62 12.94
CA ALA A 315 -11.93 -11.41 12.02
C ALA A 315 -12.17 -9.91 11.80
N ALA A 316 -12.10 -9.07 12.85
CA ALA A 316 -12.18 -7.63 12.74
C ALA A 316 -11.04 -7.06 11.89
N GLU A 317 -9.80 -7.52 12.12
CA GLU A 317 -8.63 -7.13 11.33
C GLU A 317 -8.82 -7.45 9.84
N LYS A 318 -9.28 -8.67 9.51
CA LYS A 318 -9.55 -9.10 8.13
C LYS A 318 -10.62 -8.23 7.46
N LEU A 319 -11.69 -7.90 8.16
CA LEU A 319 -12.75 -7.01 7.66
C LEU A 319 -12.20 -5.58 7.43
N CYS A 320 -11.39 -5.08 8.35
CA CYS A 320 -10.75 -3.78 8.24
C CYS A 320 -9.83 -3.70 7.01
N LEU A 321 -9.01 -4.72 6.76
CA LEU A 321 -8.16 -4.81 5.56
C LEU A 321 -8.98 -4.83 4.27
N ARG A 322 -10.10 -5.57 4.23
CA ARG A 322 -11.03 -5.55 3.11
C ARG A 322 -11.64 -4.16 2.91
N GLY A 323 -12.03 -3.50 4.01
CA GLY A 323 -12.51 -2.12 3.99
C GLY A 323 -11.49 -1.16 3.38
N ARG A 324 -10.21 -1.25 3.79
CA ARG A 324 -9.12 -0.44 3.21
C ARG A 324 -8.93 -0.70 1.71
N SER A 325 -9.03 -1.95 1.26
CA SER A 325 -8.98 -2.30 -0.16
C SER A 325 -10.10 -1.63 -0.97
N GLN A 326 -11.33 -1.60 -0.45
CA GLN A 326 -12.43 -0.90 -1.11
C GLN A 326 -12.25 0.62 -1.08
N TRP A 327 -11.79 1.18 0.03
CA TRP A 327 -11.52 2.62 0.16
C TRP A 327 -10.48 3.13 -0.85
N ASN A 328 -9.45 2.33 -1.15
CA ASN A 328 -8.40 2.68 -2.10
C ASN A 328 -8.90 2.83 -3.55
N LYS A 329 -10.01 2.20 -3.92
CA LYS A 329 -10.60 2.33 -5.26
C LYS A 329 -11.15 3.73 -5.58
N ARG A 330 -11.35 4.58 -4.57
CA ARG A 330 -11.80 5.98 -4.71
C ARG A 330 -13.09 6.17 -5.53
N HIS A 331 -13.91 5.14 -5.63
CA HIS A 331 -15.19 5.16 -6.32
C HIS A 331 -16.33 5.18 -5.29
N PRO A 332 -17.41 5.95 -5.50
CA PRO A 332 -18.51 6.10 -4.52
C PRO A 332 -19.07 4.80 -3.97
N GLU A 333 -19.32 3.82 -4.85
CA GLU A 333 -19.86 2.53 -4.42
C GLU A 333 -18.85 1.72 -3.59
N ALA A 334 -17.59 1.74 -3.98
CA ALA A 334 -16.52 1.09 -3.21
C ALA A 334 -16.33 1.72 -1.82
N ILE A 335 -16.50 3.05 -1.71
CA ILE A 335 -16.46 3.73 -0.40
C ILE A 335 -17.66 3.31 0.48
N ARG A 336 -18.87 3.14 -0.08
CA ARG A 336 -20.01 2.60 0.69
C ARG A 336 -19.75 1.18 1.17
N GLN A 337 -19.17 0.33 0.33
CA GLN A 337 -18.75 -1.02 0.73
C GLN A 337 -17.66 -0.99 1.81
N ALA A 338 -16.71 -0.06 1.73
CA ALA A 338 -15.70 0.14 2.77
C ALA A 338 -16.34 0.50 4.12
N ILE A 339 -17.32 1.41 4.14
CA ILE A 339 -18.05 1.78 5.37
C ILE A 339 -18.74 0.54 5.97
N ALA A 340 -19.43 -0.27 5.16
CA ALA A 340 -20.09 -1.47 5.63
C ALA A 340 -19.09 -2.46 6.26
N LEU A 341 -17.94 -2.68 5.61
CA LEU A 341 -16.89 -3.57 6.11
C LEU A 341 -16.24 -3.06 7.40
N PHE A 342 -15.96 -1.74 7.49
CA PHE A 342 -15.43 -1.15 8.71
C PHE A 342 -16.44 -1.18 9.86
N GLN A 343 -17.73 -1.00 9.56
CA GLN A 343 -18.79 -1.13 10.57
C GLN A 343 -18.89 -2.56 11.07
N GLU A 344 -18.91 -3.55 10.18
CA GLU A 344 -18.89 -4.98 10.53
C GLU A 344 -17.66 -5.32 11.38
N ALA A 345 -16.48 -4.77 11.05
CA ALA A 345 -15.28 -4.95 11.85
C ALA A 345 -15.41 -4.35 13.27
N ALA A 346 -16.02 -3.17 13.39
CA ALA A 346 -16.28 -2.52 14.68
C ALA A 346 -17.35 -3.26 15.51
N ASP A 347 -18.29 -3.95 14.85
CA ASP A 347 -19.31 -4.77 15.52
C ASP A 347 -18.69 -6.09 16.03
N VAL A 348 -17.73 -6.68 15.31
CA VAL A 348 -16.97 -7.87 15.73
C VAL A 348 -16.04 -7.55 16.89
N ASP A 349 -15.28 -6.46 16.79
CA ASP A 349 -14.39 -6.00 17.87
C ASP A 349 -14.59 -4.48 18.12
N PRO A 350 -15.43 -4.11 19.07
CA PRO A 350 -15.68 -2.71 19.43
C PRO A 350 -14.46 -1.96 20.00
N MET A 351 -13.36 -2.67 20.29
CA MET A 351 -12.09 -2.09 20.75
C MET A 351 -11.06 -1.94 19.63
N HIS A 352 -11.36 -2.36 18.40
CA HIS A 352 -10.47 -2.28 17.25
C HIS A 352 -10.39 -0.85 16.69
N ALA A 353 -9.37 -0.08 17.07
CA ALA A 353 -9.19 1.32 16.68
C ALA A 353 -9.13 1.52 15.15
N GLY A 354 -8.49 0.59 14.42
CA GLY A 354 -8.36 0.64 12.96
C GLY A 354 -9.70 0.64 12.20
N SER A 355 -10.74 -0.01 12.74
CA SER A 355 -12.09 0.01 12.17
C SER A 355 -12.69 1.42 12.21
N TYR A 356 -12.55 2.10 13.34
CA TYR A 356 -13.05 3.48 13.50
C TYR A 356 -12.22 4.48 12.70
N ALA A 357 -10.90 4.30 12.58
CA ALA A 357 -10.07 5.10 11.70
C ALA A 357 -10.51 4.94 10.24
N GLY A 358 -10.76 3.71 9.80
CA GLY A 358 -11.29 3.41 8.48
C GLY A 358 -12.66 4.02 8.20
N LEU A 359 -13.58 3.98 9.17
CA LEU A 359 -14.89 4.66 9.09
C LEU A 359 -14.73 6.17 8.91
N ALA A 360 -13.83 6.79 9.70
CA ALA A 360 -13.57 8.22 9.60
C ALA A 360 -13.10 8.61 8.20
N ASP A 361 -12.10 7.91 7.66
CA ASP A 361 -11.57 8.13 6.31
C ASP A 361 -12.63 7.95 5.23
N ALA A 362 -13.48 6.92 5.37
CA ALA A 362 -14.50 6.61 4.38
C ALA A 362 -15.63 7.66 4.37
N TYR A 363 -16.06 8.16 5.54
CA TYR A 363 -17.04 9.24 5.61
C TYR A 363 -16.50 10.55 5.03
N VAL A 364 -15.25 10.91 5.33
CA VAL A 364 -14.59 12.08 4.73
C VAL A 364 -14.53 11.95 3.22
N MET A 365 -14.23 10.75 2.71
CA MET A 365 -14.15 10.51 1.27
C MET A 365 -15.51 10.66 0.56
N LEU A 366 -16.64 10.27 1.16
CA LEU A 366 -17.97 10.51 0.59
C LEU A 366 -18.29 12.00 0.44
N ALA A 367 -17.89 12.82 1.43
CA ALA A 367 -18.03 14.28 1.35
C ALA A 367 -17.10 14.86 0.27
N PHE A 368 -15.84 14.41 0.22
CA PHE A 368 -14.86 14.86 -0.77
C PHE A 368 -15.29 14.56 -2.20
N LEU A 369 -15.80 13.35 -2.46
CA LEU A 369 -16.33 12.94 -3.76
C LEU A 369 -17.70 13.57 -4.08
N GLN A 370 -18.22 14.42 -3.19
CA GLN A 370 -19.50 15.12 -3.37
C GLN A 370 -20.69 14.18 -3.60
N VAL A 371 -20.67 13.01 -2.94
CA VAL A 371 -21.73 11.98 -3.03
C VAL A 371 -22.87 12.28 -2.06
N ILE A 372 -22.52 12.84 -0.89
CA ILE A 372 -23.43 13.17 0.21
C ILE A 372 -23.04 14.56 0.73
N PRO A 373 -24.01 15.38 1.17
CA PRO A 373 -23.70 16.67 1.78
C PRO A 373 -22.71 16.53 2.95
N PRO A 374 -21.67 17.38 3.03
CA PRO A 374 -20.70 17.32 4.14
C PRO A 374 -21.36 17.31 5.51
N ARG A 375 -22.40 18.12 5.74
CA ARG A 375 -23.15 18.19 7.02
C ARG A 375 -23.70 16.85 7.50
N ASP A 376 -23.95 15.89 6.62
CA ASP A 376 -24.56 14.59 6.93
C ASP A 376 -23.52 13.53 7.34
N VAL A 377 -22.27 13.70 6.90
CA VAL A 377 -21.20 12.69 7.11
C VAL A 377 -20.01 13.19 7.93
N ILE A 378 -19.69 14.48 7.93
CA ILE A 378 -18.55 15.01 8.67
C ILE A 378 -18.68 14.82 10.20
N PRO A 379 -19.85 14.98 10.84
CA PRO A 379 -20.00 14.65 12.25
C PRO A 379 -19.70 13.17 12.55
N LYS A 380 -20.07 12.24 11.65
CA LYS A 380 -19.80 10.81 11.78
C LYS A 380 -18.31 10.51 11.62
N ALA A 381 -17.66 11.15 10.65
CA ALA A 381 -16.22 11.05 10.45
C ALA A 381 -15.46 11.48 11.69
N ARG A 382 -15.80 12.67 12.25
CA ARG A 382 -15.20 13.20 13.47
C ARG A 382 -15.39 12.28 14.67
N ALA A 383 -16.62 11.79 14.89
CA ALA A 383 -16.92 10.88 15.99
C ALA A 383 -16.12 9.57 15.87
N SER A 384 -16.00 9.03 14.67
CA SER A 384 -15.21 7.82 14.41
C SER A 384 -13.71 8.04 14.65
N ALA A 385 -13.14 9.16 14.17
CA ALA A 385 -11.74 9.50 14.41
C ALA A 385 -11.42 9.67 15.91
N LEU A 386 -12.27 10.41 16.64
CA LEU A 386 -12.11 10.58 18.09
C LEU A 386 -12.25 9.26 18.84
N LYS A 387 -13.14 8.36 18.40
CA LYS A 387 -13.25 7.02 18.96
C LYS A 387 -11.99 6.20 18.73
N ALA A 388 -11.41 6.26 17.54
CA ALA A 388 -10.14 5.59 17.22
C ALA A 388 -9.01 6.09 18.14
N ILE A 389 -8.87 7.41 18.31
CA ILE A 389 -7.87 8.02 19.21
C ILE A 389 -8.10 7.61 20.67
N ALA A 390 -9.36 7.57 21.13
CA ALA A 390 -9.67 7.15 22.50
C ALA A 390 -9.27 5.68 22.76
N LEU A 391 -9.36 4.81 21.75
CA LEU A 391 -8.96 3.42 21.83
C LEU A 391 -7.44 3.23 21.65
N GLU A 392 -6.82 4.00 20.78
CA GLU A 392 -5.40 3.94 20.46
C GLU A 392 -4.81 5.34 20.19
N PRO A 393 -4.36 6.04 21.25
CA PRO A 393 -3.87 7.43 21.15
C PRO A 393 -2.60 7.59 20.29
N GLU A 394 -1.88 6.51 20.02
CA GLU A 394 -0.64 6.52 19.22
C GLU A 394 -0.89 6.19 17.72
N LEU A 395 -2.15 6.05 17.30
CA LEU A 395 -2.51 5.80 15.90
C LEU A 395 -2.49 7.10 15.11
N ALA A 396 -1.66 7.18 14.06
CA ALA A 396 -1.48 8.40 13.26
C ALA A 396 -2.67 8.72 12.34
N GLU A 397 -3.31 7.70 11.76
CA GLU A 397 -4.38 7.85 10.77
C GLU A 397 -5.55 8.74 11.23
N PRO A 398 -6.15 8.52 12.41
CA PRO A 398 -7.30 9.34 12.81
C PRO A 398 -6.92 10.79 13.11
N HIS A 399 -5.68 11.08 13.53
CA HIS A 399 -5.16 12.43 13.64
C HIS A 399 -5.05 13.11 12.26
N ALA A 400 -4.52 12.40 11.26
CA ALA A 400 -4.46 12.92 9.89
C ALA A 400 -5.86 13.20 9.34
N THR A 401 -6.83 12.30 9.58
CA THR A 401 -8.22 12.47 9.18
C THR A 401 -8.88 13.68 9.87
N LEU A 402 -8.65 13.87 11.18
CA LEU A 402 -9.15 15.05 11.90
C LEU A 402 -8.56 16.35 11.36
N GLY A 403 -7.25 16.35 11.08
CA GLY A 403 -6.58 17.50 10.50
C GLY A 403 -7.11 17.87 9.12
N TYR A 404 -7.30 16.87 8.26
CA TYR A 404 -7.89 17.05 6.94
C TYR A 404 -9.34 17.57 7.02
N LEU A 405 -10.16 16.95 7.88
CA LEU A 405 -11.54 17.36 8.13
C LEU A 405 -11.64 18.81 8.62
N ALA A 406 -10.80 19.19 9.60
CA ALA A 406 -10.76 20.54 10.14
C ALA A 406 -10.44 21.60 9.07
N ALA A 407 -9.50 21.31 8.16
CA ALA A 407 -9.15 22.23 7.08
C ALA A 407 -10.22 22.30 5.99
N MET A 408 -10.66 21.13 5.47
CA MET A 408 -11.49 21.06 4.26
C MET A 408 -12.95 21.46 4.48
N PHE A 409 -13.49 21.15 5.65
CA PHE A 409 -14.94 21.30 5.89
C PHE A 409 -15.26 22.26 7.05
N GLU A 410 -14.36 22.46 7.99
CA GLU A 410 -14.62 23.29 9.18
C GLU A 410 -13.88 24.62 9.15
N TRP A 411 -12.79 24.70 8.36
CA TRP A 411 -11.88 25.85 8.24
C TRP A 411 -11.22 26.23 9.56
N ASP A 412 -11.06 25.22 10.44
CA ASP A 412 -10.31 25.34 11.70
C ASP A 412 -8.82 25.03 11.45
N TRP A 413 -8.12 26.03 10.91
CA TRP A 413 -6.72 25.92 10.53
C TRP A 413 -5.78 25.58 11.69
N PRO A 414 -5.95 26.15 12.91
CA PRO A 414 -5.13 25.79 14.07
C PRO A 414 -5.27 24.30 14.43
N THR A 415 -6.47 23.76 14.43
CA THR A 415 -6.72 22.34 14.67
C THR A 415 -6.14 21.49 13.54
N ALA A 416 -6.32 21.89 12.27
CA ALA A 416 -5.78 21.17 11.13
C ALA A 416 -4.24 21.03 11.21
N GLU A 417 -3.53 22.14 11.47
CA GLU A 417 -2.08 22.12 11.59
C GLU A 417 -1.61 21.28 12.79
N ARG A 418 -2.28 21.37 13.92
CA ARG A 418 -1.94 20.60 15.13
C ARG A 418 -2.08 19.09 14.89
N GLU A 419 -3.24 18.67 14.38
CA GLU A 419 -3.55 17.25 14.20
C GLU A 419 -2.67 16.61 13.12
N LEU A 420 -2.41 17.31 12.01
CA LEU A 420 -1.52 16.80 10.95
C LEU A 420 -0.05 16.70 11.41
N LYS A 421 0.42 17.68 12.21
CA LYS A 421 1.76 17.60 12.82
C LYS A 421 1.85 16.47 13.84
N GLU A 422 0.78 16.22 14.61
CA GLU A 422 0.72 15.10 15.55
C GLU A 422 0.74 13.77 14.80
N ALA A 423 0.00 13.62 13.70
CA ALA A 423 0.06 12.43 12.87
C ALA A 423 1.49 12.15 12.34
N MET A 424 2.19 13.18 11.84
CA MET A 424 3.60 13.06 11.40
C MET A 424 4.55 12.71 12.55
N ARG A 425 4.27 13.16 13.78
CA ARG A 425 5.06 12.83 14.97
C ARG A 425 4.84 11.37 15.40
N LEU A 426 3.61 10.89 15.36
CA LEU A 426 3.22 9.54 15.76
C LEU A 426 3.74 8.49 14.78
N ASP A 427 3.57 8.72 13.48
CA ASP A 427 4.15 7.88 12.42
C ASP A 427 4.82 8.76 11.34
N PRO A 428 6.13 9.01 11.43
CA PRO A 428 6.87 9.75 10.41
C PRO A 428 6.89 9.07 9.03
N ALA A 429 6.52 7.80 8.95
CA ALA A 429 6.49 7.04 7.71
C ALA A 429 5.09 7.03 7.06
N TYR A 430 4.07 7.60 7.71
CA TYR A 430 2.71 7.67 7.20
C TYR A 430 2.56 8.77 6.15
N PRO A 431 2.46 8.45 4.84
CA PRO A 431 2.59 9.43 3.77
C PRO A 431 1.40 10.40 3.68
N TRP A 432 0.23 10.03 4.19
CA TRP A 432 -0.97 10.86 4.11
C TRP A 432 -0.92 12.07 5.02
N ALA A 433 -0.18 12.03 6.13
CA ALA A 433 -0.06 13.20 7.01
C ALA A 433 0.69 14.36 6.33
N PRO A 434 1.91 14.21 5.77
CA PRO A 434 2.55 15.27 5.00
C PRO A 434 1.81 15.58 3.70
N HIS A 435 1.14 14.62 3.04
CA HIS A 435 0.29 14.87 1.87
C HIS A 435 -0.81 15.90 2.19
N TRP A 436 -1.61 15.64 3.22
CA TRP A 436 -2.67 16.56 3.63
C TRP A 436 -2.12 17.89 4.17
N TYR A 437 -1.05 17.84 4.96
CA TYR A 437 -0.44 19.06 5.47
C TYR A 437 0.07 19.96 4.33
N GLY A 438 0.71 19.39 3.32
CA GLY A 438 1.17 20.12 2.16
C GLY A 438 0.03 20.82 1.42
N LEU A 439 -1.11 20.16 1.23
CA LEU A 439 -2.28 20.79 0.62
C LEU A 439 -2.86 21.89 1.52
N VAL A 440 -3.01 21.64 2.81
CA VAL A 440 -3.61 22.58 3.80
C VAL A 440 -2.79 23.85 3.97
N VAL A 441 -1.46 23.76 3.91
CA VAL A 441 -0.58 24.92 4.11
C VAL A 441 -0.38 25.77 2.85
N ALA A 442 -0.78 25.26 1.68
CA ALA A 442 -0.58 25.95 0.39
C ALA A 442 -1.09 27.41 0.37
N PRO A 443 -2.29 27.75 0.89
CA PRO A 443 -2.76 29.14 0.92
C PRO A 443 -1.92 30.07 1.81
N LYS A 444 -1.17 29.51 2.76
CA LYS A 444 -0.27 30.27 3.65
C LYS A 444 1.13 30.40 3.06
N SER A 445 1.65 29.30 2.50
CA SER A 445 2.98 29.23 1.90
C SER A 445 3.05 28.11 0.87
N ILE A 446 3.17 28.48 -0.37
CA ILE A 446 3.31 27.52 -1.48
C ILE A 446 4.66 26.79 -1.43
N GLU A 447 5.70 27.40 -0.85
CA GLU A 447 7.00 26.77 -0.65
C GLU A 447 6.95 25.70 0.45
N GLU A 448 6.33 26.01 1.58
CA GLU A 448 6.10 25.03 2.65
C GLU A 448 5.25 23.86 2.14
N SER A 449 4.18 24.15 1.38
CA SER A 449 3.39 23.15 0.68
C SER A 449 4.26 22.22 -0.17
N ARG A 450 5.13 22.79 -1.01
CA ARG A 450 6.04 22.03 -1.89
C ARG A 450 6.93 21.07 -1.09
N LYS A 451 7.48 21.51 0.04
CA LYS A 451 8.30 20.67 0.92
C LYS A 451 7.52 19.43 1.37
N TYR A 452 6.29 19.60 1.84
CA TYR A 452 5.54 18.49 2.42
C TYR A 452 4.90 17.56 1.37
N VAL A 453 4.43 18.08 0.21
CA VAL A 453 3.97 17.19 -0.87
C VAL A 453 5.15 16.40 -1.48
N THR A 454 6.37 16.96 -1.48
CA THR A 454 7.58 16.23 -1.88
C THR A 454 7.93 15.15 -0.87
N LEU A 455 7.90 15.47 0.43
CA LEU A 455 8.09 14.48 1.49
C LEU A 455 7.08 13.33 1.38
N ALA A 456 5.80 13.64 1.15
CA ALA A 456 4.79 12.61 0.95
C ALA A 456 5.12 11.69 -0.23
N ARG A 457 5.59 12.27 -1.37
CA ARG A 457 6.03 11.50 -2.53
C ARG A 457 7.28 10.67 -2.26
N GLU A 458 8.21 11.14 -1.44
CA GLU A 458 9.37 10.36 -1.01
C GLU A 458 8.96 9.16 -0.14
N LEU A 459 7.92 9.32 0.69
CA LEU A 459 7.38 8.26 1.54
C LEU A 459 6.53 7.24 0.75
N ASP A 460 5.82 7.69 -0.29
CA ASP A 460 5.01 6.83 -1.17
C ASP A 460 5.13 7.31 -2.63
N PRO A 461 6.23 6.94 -3.32
CA PRO A 461 6.50 7.41 -4.68
C PRO A 461 5.60 6.77 -5.74
N LEU A 462 4.89 5.69 -5.41
CA LEU A 462 4.02 4.98 -6.36
C LEU A 462 2.55 5.42 -6.29
N SER A 463 2.17 6.19 -5.28
CA SER A 463 0.79 6.67 -5.16
C SER A 463 0.45 7.76 -6.19
N PRO A 464 -0.45 7.49 -7.15
CA PRO A 464 -0.86 8.49 -8.13
C PRO A 464 -1.50 9.72 -7.48
N ILE A 465 -2.24 9.53 -6.38
CA ILE A 465 -2.87 10.60 -5.60
C ILE A 465 -1.81 11.53 -5.00
N ILE A 466 -0.76 10.95 -4.38
CA ILE A 466 0.31 11.74 -3.77
C ILE A 466 1.13 12.47 -4.84
N GLN A 467 1.43 11.81 -5.96
CA GLN A 467 2.06 12.46 -7.11
C GLN A 467 1.21 13.62 -7.65
N THR A 468 -0.12 13.44 -7.69
CA THR A 468 -1.06 14.49 -8.10
C THR A 468 -0.94 15.72 -7.20
N ALA A 469 -0.72 15.58 -5.90
CA ALA A 469 -0.53 16.72 -5.00
C ALA A 469 0.71 17.55 -5.34
N VAL A 470 1.79 16.92 -5.82
CA VAL A 470 2.96 17.64 -6.36
C VAL A 470 2.57 18.45 -7.59
N GLY A 471 1.81 17.84 -8.50
CA GLY A 471 1.28 18.54 -9.68
C GLY A 471 0.35 19.70 -9.31
N ILE A 472 -0.52 19.53 -8.30
CA ILE A 472 -1.40 20.59 -7.78
C ILE A 472 -0.57 21.78 -7.25
N ASN A 473 0.48 21.53 -6.45
CA ASN A 473 1.36 22.58 -5.97
C ASN A 473 2.00 23.36 -7.13
N LEU A 474 2.47 22.67 -8.18
CA LEU A 474 3.04 23.30 -9.38
C LEU A 474 1.98 24.10 -10.14
N HIS A 475 0.77 23.57 -10.31
CA HIS A 475 -0.35 24.26 -10.95
C HIS A 475 -0.73 25.56 -10.21
N LEU A 476 -0.87 25.48 -8.88
CA LEU A 476 -1.15 26.65 -8.04
C LEU A 476 0.00 27.67 -8.03
N SER A 477 1.23 27.21 -8.26
CA SER A 477 2.41 28.07 -8.44
C SER A 477 2.53 28.65 -9.86
N ARG A 478 1.58 28.36 -10.76
CA ARG A 478 1.60 28.75 -12.20
C ARG A 478 2.72 28.09 -13.01
N ASP A 479 3.42 27.08 -12.50
CA ASP A 479 4.39 26.28 -13.27
C ASP A 479 3.65 25.16 -14.04
N TYR A 480 2.86 25.58 -15.03
CA TYR A 480 2.02 24.70 -15.83
C TYR A 480 2.80 23.64 -16.62
N PRO A 481 3.97 23.95 -17.22
CA PRO A 481 4.76 22.92 -17.90
C PRO A 481 5.25 21.82 -16.96
N ALA A 482 5.67 22.17 -15.75
CA ALA A 482 6.09 21.18 -14.76
C ALA A 482 4.90 20.36 -14.24
N ALA A 483 3.75 21.00 -14.00
CA ALA A 483 2.52 20.31 -13.59
C ALA A 483 2.09 19.27 -14.64
N LEU A 484 2.05 19.63 -15.93
CA LEU A 484 1.72 18.72 -17.03
C LEU A 484 2.65 17.50 -17.07
N ARG A 485 3.96 17.71 -16.87
CA ARG A 485 4.92 16.58 -16.83
C ARG A 485 4.57 15.58 -15.73
N ILE A 486 4.25 16.05 -14.53
CA ILE A 486 3.87 15.16 -13.41
C ILE A 486 2.60 14.37 -13.75
N TYR A 487 1.56 15.05 -14.23
CA TYR A 487 0.30 14.38 -14.54
C TYR A 487 0.42 13.40 -15.71
N THR A 488 1.22 13.73 -16.74
CA THR A 488 1.49 12.81 -17.85
C THR A 488 2.23 11.57 -17.38
N GLN A 489 3.26 11.73 -16.53
CA GLN A 489 3.96 10.58 -15.93
C GLN A 489 3.02 9.65 -15.13
N ILE A 490 2.01 10.21 -14.45
CA ILE A 490 0.98 9.37 -13.80
C ILE A 490 0.20 8.58 -14.85
N LEU A 491 -0.19 9.20 -15.95
CA LEU A 491 -0.96 8.54 -17.02
C LEU A 491 -0.14 7.52 -17.83
N ASP A 492 1.20 7.59 -17.81
CA ASP A 492 2.06 6.59 -18.41
C ASP A 492 1.91 5.21 -17.72
N THR A 493 1.54 5.23 -16.43
CA THR A 493 1.35 4.02 -15.61
C THR A 493 -0.12 3.74 -15.30
N GLU A 494 -0.95 4.77 -15.19
CA GLU A 494 -2.35 4.73 -14.75
C GLU A 494 -3.24 5.48 -15.77
N THR A 495 -3.39 4.93 -16.97
CA THR A 495 -4.09 5.57 -18.10
C THR A 495 -5.54 5.95 -17.82
N ALA A 496 -6.21 5.29 -16.86
CA ALA A 496 -7.59 5.54 -16.45
C ALA A 496 -7.70 6.28 -15.12
N PHE A 497 -6.71 7.11 -14.77
CA PHE A 497 -6.72 7.85 -13.52
C PHE A 497 -7.40 9.23 -13.69
N ALA A 498 -8.68 9.32 -13.33
CA ALA A 498 -9.50 10.52 -13.50
C ALA A 498 -8.90 11.81 -12.92
N PRO A 499 -8.26 11.82 -11.71
CA PRO A 499 -7.65 13.05 -11.19
C PRO A 499 -6.53 13.62 -12.08
N ALA A 500 -5.69 12.79 -12.71
CA ALA A 500 -4.65 13.29 -13.61
C ALA A 500 -5.27 13.95 -14.85
N HIS A 501 -6.24 13.33 -15.51
CA HIS A 501 -6.97 13.94 -16.62
C HIS A 501 -7.65 15.24 -16.20
N TYR A 502 -8.23 15.30 -15.02
CA TYR A 502 -8.85 16.51 -14.49
C TYR A 502 -7.85 17.68 -14.38
N TYR A 503 -6.72 17.45 -13.72
CA TYR A 503 -5.72 18.51 -13.54
C TYR A 503 -4.94 18.84 -14.82
N ILE A 504 -4.77 17.90 -15.75
CA ILE A 504 -4.30 18.19 -17.13
C ILE A 504 -5.28 19.15 -17.80
N GLY A 505 -6.58 18.87 -17.72
CA GLY A 505 -7.62 19.71 -18.29
C GLY A 505 -7.60 21.13 -17.71
N LEU A 506 -7.53 21.27 -16.36
CA LEU A 506 -7.41 22.57 -15.69
C LEU A 506 -6.14 23.31 -16.12
N THR A 507 -5.04 22.58 -16.32
CA THR A 507 -3.76 23.20 -16.70
C THR A 507 -3.77 23.68 -18.14
N TYR A 508 -4.33 22.92 -19.08
CA TYR A 508 -4.53 23.37 -20.46
C TYR A 508 -5.51 24.53 -20.55
N GLU A 509 -6.53 24.57 -19.72
CA GLU A 509 -7.46 25.71 -19.63
C GLU A 509 -6.69 27.02 -19.31
N GLN A 510 -5.74 26.99 -18.37
CA GLN A 510 -4.94 28.15 -18.00
C GLN A 510 -3.92 28.54 -19.09
N LEU A 511 -3.54 27.59 -19.94
CA LEU A 511 -2.69 27.85 -21.11
C LEU A 511 -3.48 28.39 -22.33
N GLY A 512 -4.82 28.43 -22.25
CA GLY A 512 -5.70 28.81 -23.36
C GLY A 512 -5.92 27.72 -24.40
N GLU A 513 -5.44 26.48 -24.12
CA GLU A 513 -5.56 25.31 -25.01
C GLU A 513 -6.90 24.58 -24.73
N TYR A 514 -8.01 25.28 -25.04
CA TYR A 514 -9.34 24.88 -24.61
C TYR A 514 -9.79 23.51 -25.15
N GLU A 515 -9.43 23.15 -26.40
CA GLU A 515 -9.80 21.85 -26.97
C GLU A 515 -9.13 20.69 -26.23
N LEU A 516 -7.85 20.86 -25.84
CA LEU A 516 -7.13 19.87 -25.03
C LEU A 516 -7.69 19.81 -23.61
N ALA A 517 -8.07 20.97 -23.05
CA ALA A 517 -8.71 21.07 -21.75
C ALA A 517 -10.04 20.30 -21.74
N ILE A 518 -10.93 20.57 -22.69
CA ILE A 518 -12.22 19.92 -22.82
C ILE A 518 -12.08 18.40 -23.00
N THR A 519 -11.15 17.97 -23.86
CA THR A 519 -10.88 16.55 -24.11
C THR A 519 -10.51 15.82 -22.81
N ASN A 520 -9.59 16.38 -22.03
CA ASN A 520 -9.17 15.78 -20.78
C ASN A 520 -10.25 15.84 -19.69
N LEU A 521 -10.99 16.96 -19.56
CA LEU A 521 -12.08 17.07 -18.59
C LEU A 521 -13.24 16.11 -18.91
N ARG A 522 -13.58 15.91 -20.19
CA ARG A 522 -14.52 14.88 -20.62
C ARG A 522 -14.04 13.49 -20.23
N ARG A 523 -12.76 13.20 -20.51
CA ARG A 523 -12.19 11.91 -20.16
C ARG A 523 -12.20 11.66 -18.65
N ALA A 524 -11.87 12.64 -17.83
CA ALA A 524 -12.00 12.55 -16.39
C ALA A 524 -13.43 12.25 -15.93
N ALA A 525 -14.42 12.95 -16.52
CA ALA A 525 -15.83 12.74 -16.22
C ALA A 525 -16.33 11.33 -16.63
N GLU A 526 -15.89 10.80 -17.78
CA GLU A 526 -16.21 9.45 -18.23
C GLU A 526 -15.68 8.39 -17.27
N ILE A 527 -14.39 8.46 -16.93
CA ILE A 527 -13.74 7.51 -16.00
C ILE A 527 -14.43 7.52 -14.64
N ALA A 528 -14.80 8.71 -14.14
CA ALA A 528 -15.47 8.88 -12.86
C ALA A 528 -16.99 8.65 -12.90
N GLY A 529 -17.55 8.11 -13.97
CA GLY A 529 -18.98 7.85 -14.10
C GLY A 529 -19.81 9.14 -14.09
N ARG A 530 -19.34 10.21 -14.76
CA ARG A 530 -19.94 11.55 -14.78
C ARG A 530 -20.03 12.20 -13.39
N GLY A 531 -18.98 11.99 -12.56
CA GLY A 531 -18.87 12.67 -11.26
C GLY A 531 -18.93 14.19 -11.37
N TRP A 532 -19.68 14.83 -10.48
CA TRP A 532 -19.96 16.28 -10.52
C TRP A 532 -18.76 17.17 -10.42
N LEU A 533 -17.75 16.79 -9.66
CA LEU A 533 -16.49 17.55 -9.55
C LEU A 533 -15.90 17.86 -10.94
N PHE A 534 -15.95 16.87 -11.84
CA PHE A 534 -15.41 16.98 -13.20
C PHE A 534 -16.32 17.78 -14.13
N LEU A 535 -17.65 17.65 -13.96
CA LEU A 535 -18.63 18.37 -14.80
C LEU A 535 -18.67 19.87 -14.50
N GLY A 536 -18.46 20.29 -13.25
CA GLY A 536 -18.36 21.71 -12.90
C GLY A 536 -17.19 22.39 -13.60
N ALA A 537 -16.03 21.74 -13.63
CA ALA A 537 -14.85 22.24 -14.34
C ALA A 537 -15.04 22.22 -15.86
N LEU A 538 -15.65 21.19 -16.42
CA LEU A 538 -15.98 21.11 -17.84
C LEU A 538 -16.91 22.25 -18.26
N GLY A 539 -17.95 22.54 -17.46
CA GLY A 539 -18.86 23.65 -17.71
C GLY A 539 -18.18 25.02 -17.62
N HIS A 540 -17.24 25.19 -16.68
CA HIS A 540 -16.39 26.38 -16.63
C HIS A 540 -15.59 26.54 -17.93
N CYS A 541 -14.92 25.47 -18.37
CA CYS A 541 -14.12 25.49 -19.59
C CYS A 541 -14.97 25.78 -20.84
N TYR A 542 -16.19 25.23 -20.95
CA TYR A 542 -17.14 25.57 -22.02
C TYR A 542 -17.47 27.07 -22.00
N GLY A 543 -17.74 27.63 -20.81
CA GLY A 543 -18.07 29.06 -20.68
C GLY A 543 -16.92 29.95 -21.16
N ILE A 544 -15.68 29.74 -20.68
CA ILE A 544 -14.54 30.61 -21.03
C ILE A 544 -14.06 30.39 -22.47
N SER A 545 -14.31 29.23 -23.08
CA SER A 545 -13.98 28.93 -24.47
C SER A 545 -15.04 29.45 -25.47
N GLY A 546 -16.11 30.10 -24.99
CA GLY A 546 -17.20 30.62 -25.81
C GLY A 546 -18.25 29.58 -26.21
N GLN A 547 -18.16 28.34 -25.72
CA GLN A 547 -19.14 27.27 -25.99
C GLN A 547 -20.31 27.36 -25.00
N HIS A 548 -20.95 28.54 -24.93
CA HIS A 548 -21.94 28.89 -23.92
C HIS A 548 -23.18 27.96 -23.93
N GLU A 549 -23.60 27.49 -25.10
CA GLU A 549 -24.74 26.57 -25.21
C GLU A 549 -24.48 25.26 -24.45
N LEU A 550 -23.27 24.69 -24.54
CA LEU A 550 -22.88 23.49 -23.82
C LEU A 550 -22.81 23.74 -22.30
N ALA A 551 -22.34 24.90 -21.88
CA ALA A 551 -22.35 25.28 -20.47
C ALA A 551 -23.78 25.40 -19.92
N HIS A 552 -24.69 26.01 -20.67
CA HIS A 552 -26.12 26.09 -20.30
C HIS A 552 -26.82 24.73 -20.34
N GLU A 553 -26.40 23.83 -21.24
CA GLU A 553 -26.91 22.45 -21.27
C GLU A 553 -26.54 21.70 -19.98
N LEU A 554 -25.29 21.82 -19.53
CA LEU A 554 -24.87 21.27 -18.24
C LEU A 554 -25.66 21.86 -17.05
N LEU A 555 -25.94 23.18 -17.05
CA LEU A 555 -26.78 23.79 -16.01
C LEU A 555 -28.19 23.23 -15.99
N ARG A 556 -28.78 22.98 -17.15
CA ARG A 556 -30.12 22.32 -17.25
C ARG A 556 -30.08 20.89 -16.72
N GLU A 557 -29.02 20.14 -17.05
CA GLU A 557 -28.80 18.77 -16.57
C GLU A 557 -28.67 18.75 -15.04
N VAL A 558 -27.88 19.68 -14.48
CA VAL A 558 -27.76 19.90 -13.03
C VAL A 558 -29.11 20.12 -12.37
N GLY A 559 -29.94 21.01 -12.95
CA GLY A 559 -31.26 21.32 -12.41
C GLY A 559 -32.22 20.12 -12.41
N GLN A 560 -32.05 19.18 -13.35
CA GLN A 560 -32.81 17.92 -13.37
C GLN A 560 -32.34 16.95 -12.29
N TRP A 561 -31.02 16.77 -12.15
CA TRP A 561 -30.44 15.78 -11.26
C TRP A 561 -30.49 16.21 -9.78
N SER A 562 -30.52 17.50 -9.49
CA SER A 562 -30.65 18.02 -8.12
C SER A 562 -31.95 17.62 -7.42
N ARG A 563 -32.92 17.07 -8.16
CA ARG A 563 -34.19 16.54 -7.62
C ARG A 563 -34.01 15.21 -6.89
N ASP A 564 -33.03 14.40 -7.33
CA ASP A 564 -32.89 13.00 -6.90
C ASP A 564 -31.55 12.71 -6.22
N ARG A 565 -30.60 13.64 -6.31
CA ARG A 565 -29.26 13.45 -5.76
C ARG A 565 -28.64 14.76 -5.30
N TYR A 566 -27.69 14.66 -4.38
CA TYR A 566 -26.90 15.80 -3.94
C TYR A 566 -25.99 16.29 -5.08
N ILE A 567 -25.96 17.60 -5.27
CA ILE A 567 -25.03 18.30 -6.15
C ILE A 567 -24.42 19.45 -5.38
N SER A 568 -23.10 19.45 -5.26
CA SER A 568 -22.41 20.53 -4.56
C SER A 568 -22.61 21.88 -5.26
N PRO A 569 -23.03 22.91 -4.53
CA PRO A 569 -23.20 24.25 -5.09
C PRO A 569 -21.94 24.82 -5.76
N SER A 570 -20.75 24.36 -5.34
CA SER A 570 -19.48 24.78 -5.92
C SER A 570 -19.33 24.43 -7.40
N ASN A 571 -19.98 23.35 -7.87
CA ASN A 571 -19.92 22.98 -9.29
C ASN A 571 -20.77 23.92 -10.15
N VAL A 572 -21.93 24.32 -9.64
CA VAL A 572 -22.81 25.31 -10.32
C VAL A 572 -22.13 26.67 -10.35
N MET A 573 -21.49 27.06 -9.23
CA MET A 573 -20.69 28.27 -9.15
C MET A 573 -19.61 28.34 -10.25
N LEU A 574 -18.88 27.23 -10.48
CA LEU A 574 -17.84 27.17 -11.51
C LEU A 574 -18.40 27.37 -12.91
N ILE A 575 -19.56 26.80 -13.23
CA ILE A 575 -20.17 26.97 -14.56
C ILE A 575 -20.55 28.44 -14.78
N HIS A 576 -21.17 29.10 -13.80
CA HIS A 576 -21.51 30.53 -13.89
C HIS A 576 -20.25 31.41 -13.96
N LEU A 577 -19.18 31.06 -13.23
CA LEU A 577 -17.89 31.74 -13.33
C LEU A 577 -17.33 31.68 -14.74
N GLY A 578 -17.37 30.52 -15.40
CA GLY A 578 -16.95 30.35 -16.79
C GLY A 578 -17.79 31.14 -17.78
N LEU A 579 -19.09 31.23 -17.57
CA LEU A 579 -20.03 32.03 -18.37
C LEU A 579 -19.85 33.56 -18.16
N GLY A 580 -19.08 34.00 -17.15
CA GLY A 580 -18.92 35.40 -16.80
C GLY A 580 -20.13 36.01 -16.07
N ASP A 581 -21.07 35.18 -15.59
CA ASP A 581 -22.20 35.63 -14.79
C ASP A 581 -21.77 35.84 -13.32
N ALA A 582 -21.25 37.02 -13.05
CA ALA A 582 -20.75 37.39 -11.72
C ALA A 582 -21.87 37.33 -10.63
N GLY A 583 -23.11 37.68 -10.98
CA GLY A 583 -24.24 37.66 -10.05
C GLY A 583 -24.49 36.27 -9.52
N ALA A 584 -24.76 35.32 -10.43
CA ALA A 584 -25.00 33.94 -10.09
C ALA A 584 -23.75 33.27 -9.48
N THR A 585 -22.53 33.64 -9.96
CA THR A 585 -21.29 33.12 -9.38
C THR A 585 -21.21 33.37 -7.88
N PHE A 586 -21.46 34.62 -7.41
CA PHE A 586 -21.38 34.95 -5.99
C PHE A 586 -22.54 34.33 -5.19
N GLU A 587 -23.75 34.28 -5.74
CA GLU A 587 -24.88 33.61 -5.09
C GLU A 587 -24.58 32.13 -4.83
N TRP A 588 -24.07 31.42 -5.84
CA TRP A 588 -23.70 30.01 -5.68
C TRP A 588 -22.44 29.81 -4.83
N PHE A 589 -21.55 30.81 -4.77
CA PHE A 589 -20.39 30.78 -3.88
C PHE A 589 -20.83 30.85 -2.40
N GLU A 590 -21.79 31.72 -2.05
CA GLU A 590 -22.37 31.77 -0.70
C GLU A 590 -23.01 30.42 -0.34
N ARG A 591 -23.80 29.85 -1.24
CA ARG A 591 -24.39 28.51 -1.04
C ARG A 591 -23.33 27.43 -0.84
N ALA A 592 -22.23 27.49 -1.58
CA ALA A 592 -21.13 26.55 -1.43
C ALA A 592 -20.42 26.69 -0.07
N LEU A 593 -20.32 27.92 0.45
CA LEU A 593 -19.84 28.18 1.80
C LEU A 593 -20.75 27.61 2.87
N ASP A 594 -22.06 27.86 2.76
CA ASP A 594 -23.04 27.37 3.73
C ASP A 594 -23.11 25.83 3.74
N ASP A 595 -22.88 25.20 2.58
CA ASP A 595 -22.82 23.75 2.41
C ASP A 595 -21.47 23.13 2.80
N ARG A 596 -20.45 23.96 3.13
CA ARG A 596 -19.09 23.48 3.45
C ARG A 596 -18.46 22.64 2.33
N ALA A 597 -18.62 23.08 1.07
CA ALA A 597 -18.11 22.36 -0.08
C ALA A 597 -16.59 22.09 -0.02
N SER A 598 -16.17 20.88 -0.34
CA SER A 598 -14.88 20.29 0.02
C SER A 598 -13.61 20.97 -0.51
N TRP A 599 -13.65 21.63 -1.68
CA TRP A 599 -12.42 22.14 -2.31
C TRP A 599 -12.27 23.67 -2.27
N LEU A 600 -13.14 24.37 -1.56
CA LEU A 600 -13.11 25.83 -1.49
C LEU A 600 -11.85 26.40 -0.81
N TRP A 601 -11.16 25.61 -0.02
CA TRP A 601 -10.01 26.01 0.81
C TRP A 601 -8.83 26.61 -0.02
N HIS A 602 -8.66 26.19 -1.28
CA HIS A 602 -7.60 26.73 -2.14
C HIS A 602 -8.08 27.80 -3.13
N THR A 603 -9.35 28.21 -3.07
CA THR A 603 -9.93 29.27 -3.89
C THR A 603 -9.06 30.54 -3.96
N PRO A 604 -8.38 30.99 -2.86
CA PRO A 604 -7.49 32.14 -2.94
C PRO A 604 -6.33 32.00 -3.90
N LEU A 605 -5.88 30.76 -4.19
CA LEU A 605 -4.76 30.46 -5.09
C LEU A 605 -5.20 29.97 -6.47
N GLU A 606 -6.42 29.47 -6.57
CA GLU A 606 -6.95 28.82 -7.78
C GLU A 606 -7.02 29.78 -8.97
N PRO A 607 -6.34 29.46 -10.09
CA PRO A 607 -6.27 30.35 -11.25
C PRO A 607 -7.60 30.77 -11.86
N ARG A 608 -8.60 29.89 -11.84
CA ARG A 608 -9.93 30.17 -12.40
C ARG A 608 -10.61 31.39 -11.79
N PHE A 609 -10.25 31.77 -10.55
CA PHE A 609 -10.80 32.94 -9.86
C PHE A 609 -10.03 34.21 -10.12
N ASP A 610 -8.95 34.21 -10.91
CA ASP A 610 -8.12 35.39 -11.13
C ASP A 610 -8.93 36.58 -11.70
N ARG A 611 -9.96 36.29 -12.53
CA ARG A 611 -10.84 37.32 -13.13
C ARG A 611 -11.72 38.06 -12.13
N ILE A 612 -12.01 37.45 -10.96
CA ILE A 612 -12.86 38.05 -9.93
C ILE A 612 -12.12 38.26 -8.61
N ARG A 613 -10.81 38.00 -8.56
CA ARG A 613 -9.99 38.10 -7.35
C ARG A 613 -10.00 39.49 -6.72
N ASP A 614 -10.07 40.53 -7.54
CA ASP A 614 -10.12 41.93 -7.09
C ASP A 614 -11.53 42.44 -6.77
N ASP A 615 -12.58 41.65 -6.99
CA ASP A 615 -13.94 42.01 -6.57
C ASP A 615 -14.05 42.00 -5.04
N ALA A 616 -14.66 43.05 -4.49
CA ALA A 616 -14.83 43.19 -3.03
C ALA A 616 -15.63 42.01 -2.43
N ARG A 617 -16.64 41.52 -3.13
CA ARG A 617 -17.47 40.37 -2.71
C ARG A 617 -16.63 39.09 -2.63
N PHE A 618 -15.73 38.86 -3.61
CA PHE A 618 -14.82 37.71 -3.56
C PHE A 618 -13.93 37.77 -2.33
N ARG A 619 -13.32 38.94 -2.04
CA ARG A 619 -12.45 39.11 -0.87
C ARG A 619 -13.21 38.93 0.45
N GLU A 620 -14.45 39.41 0.54
CA GLU A 620 -15.31 39.22 1.69
C GLU A 620 -15.63 37.73 1.91
N LEU A 621 -16.03 37.02 0.85
CA LEU A 621 -16.33 35.60 0.92
C LEU A 621 -15.08 34.79 1.32
N VAL A 622 -13.92 35.06 0.74
CA VAL A 622 -12.67 34.41 1.11
C VAL A 622 -12.27 34.70 2.56
N ALA A 623 -12.54 35.90 3.07
CA ALA A 623 -12.27 36.25 4.46
C ALA A 623 -13.09 35.38 5.46
N ARG A 624 -14.27 34.92 5.09
CA ARG A 624 -15.11 34.00 5.90
C ARG A 624 -14.45 32.65 6.18
N TYR A 625 -13.47 32.22 5.36
CA TYR A 625 -12.65 31.01 5.62
C TYR A 625 -11.49 31.25 6.61
N GLY A 626 -11.25 32.48 7.04
CA GLY A 626 -10.05 32.83 7.80
C GLY A 626 -8.76 32.75 6.97
N LEU A 627 -8.84 32.77 5.64
CA LEU A 627 -7.69 32.70 4.73
C LEU A 627 -7.18 34.08 4.26
N ALA A 628 -7.99 35.15 4.39
CA ALA A 628 -7.62 36.48 3.95
C ALA A 628 -6.36 37.05 4.64
N GLN A 629 -6.01 36.57 5.83
CA GLN A 629 -4.80 36.94 6.57
C GLN A 629 -3.57 36.08 6.21
N ARG A 630 -3.70 35.10 5.32
CA ARG A 630 -2.65 34.13 4.99
C ARG A 630 -2.07 34.31 3.59
N ALA A 631 -2.70 35.11 2.74
CA ALA A 631 -2.32 35.31 1.32
C ALA A 631 -1.38 36.52 1.10
N THR A 632 -0.92 37.21 2.17
CA THR A 632 0.13 38.22 2.15
C THR A 632 1.37 37.59 2.79
#